data_13ecf3a0b746ed69e999e2672f2ab7ab
#
_entry.id   13ecf3a0b746ed69e999e2672f2ab7ab
#
_cell.length_a   1.000
_cell.length_b   1.000
_cell.length_c   1.000
_cell.angle_alpha   90.00
_cell.angle_beta   90.00
_cell.angle_gamma   90.00
#
_symmetry.space_group_name_H-M   'P 1'
#
loop_
_entity.id
_entity.type
_entity.pdbx_description
1 polymer ?
#
loop_
_entity_poly.entity_id
_entity_poly.type
_entity_poly.pdbx_seq_one_letter_code
_entity_poly.pdbx_strand_id
1 'polypeptide(L)'
;KSYDSIFSCPLKFSQPSCAIVFDKKYLAFRLPHRSSYLQKVLSKHLDILLGAITRKSSVKHKVIALIEKRLSKDSVDAEKIASKLNMSRNTLYRRLQQEDVSFHSLVDEVRKHKAVAYLNDGQLALSQIAFLLGFSELSAFSRAFKRWTGLSPAKYLAQL
;
A
#
# COMPACT_ATOMS: atom_id res chain seq x y z
N LYS A 1 7.91 35.91 13.86
CA LYS A 1 8.73 36.07 12.64
C LYS A 1 7.85 35.73 11.48
N SER A 2 7.74 36.66 10.56
CA SER A 2 6.66 36.73 9.59
C SER A 2 6.86 35.68 8.49
N TYR A 3 5.89 34.81 8.32
CA TYR A 3 5.82 33.87 7.20
C TYR A 3 5.80 34.62 5.85
N ASP A 4 5.41 35.88 5.85
CA ASP A 4 5.38 36.76 4.67
C ASP A 4 6.75 36.93 4.01
N SER A 5 7.85 36.76 4.75
CA SER A 5 9.20 36.77 4.18
C SER A 5 9.60 35.51 3.43
N ILE A 6 8.87 34.41 3.67
CA ILE A 6 9.12 33.11 3.05
C ILE A 6 8.20 32.87 1.86
N PHE A 7 6.95 33.30 2.00
CA PHE A 7 5.91 33.13 0.99
C PHE A 7 5.58 34.50 0.38
N SER A 8 5.98 34.71 -0.85
CA SER A 8 5.67 35.96 -1.60
C SER A 8 4.23 35.97 -2.13
N CYS A 9 3.25 35.57 -1.30
CA CYS A 9 1.84 35.49 -1.66
C CYS A 9 0.95 35.72 -0.43
N PRO A 10 -0.35 36.09 -0.61
CA PRO A 10 -1.28 36.28 0.49
C PRO A 10 -1.45 35.02 1.31
N LEU A 11 -1.28 35.09 2.63
CA LEU A 11 -1.44 33.99 3.56
C LEU A 11 -2.78 34.10 4.31
N LYS A 12 -3.49 32.97 4.42
CA LYS A 12 -4.73 32.87 5.20
C LYS A 12 -4.53 31.85 6.30
N PHE A 13 -4.54 32.30 7.55
CA PHE A 13 -4.44 31.45 8.73
C PHE A 13 -5.82 30.99 9.23
N SER A 14 -5.85 29.97 10.08
CA SER A 14 -7.07 29.43 10.71
C SER A 14 -8.12 28.94 9.70
N GLN A 15 -7.68 28.38 8.58
CA GLN A 15 -8.55 27.75 7.60
C GLN A 15 -8.80 26.26 7.95
N PRO A 16 -9.95 25.68 7.55
CA PRO A 16 -10.28 24.27 7.85
C PRO A 16 -9.35 23.25 7.19
N SER A 17 -8.56 23.66 6.20
CA SER A 17 -7.59 22.82 5.51
C SER A 17 -6.34 23.60 5.11
N CYS A 18 -5.19 22.90 5.06
CA CYS A 18 -3.96 23.47 4.47
C CYS A 18 -4.03 23.30 2.95
N ALA A 19 -3.99 24.40 2.22
CA ALA A 19 -4.07 24.41 0.77
C ALA A 19 -3.15 25.46 0.16
N ILE A 20 -2.63 25.19 -1.02
CA ILE A 20 -1.95 26.14 -1.90
C ILE A 20 -2.88 26.38 -3.09
N VAL A 21 -3.26 27.66 -3.29
CA VAL A 21 -4.13 28.08 -4.40
C VAL A 21 -3.28 28.81 -5.43
N PHE A 22 -3.33 28.37 -6.68
CA PHE A 22 -2.61 28.98 -7.79
C PHE A 22 -3.44 28.95 -9.07
N ASP A 23 -3.13 29.79 -10.03
CA ASP A 23 -3.84 29.90 -11.30
C ASP A 23 -3.69 28.60 -12.13
N LYS A 24 -4.79 28.12 -12.70
CA LYS A 24 -4.87 26.91 -13.52
C LYS A 24 -3.88 26.89 -14.69
N LYS A 25 -3.50 28.06 -15.21
CA LYS A 25 -2.48 28.20 -16.27
C LYS A 25 -1.15 27.55 -15.91
N TYR A 26 -0.78 27.52 -14.62
CA TYR A 26 0.47 26.90 -14.16
C TYR A 26 0.48 25.37 -14.27
N LEU A 27 -0.70 24.72 -14.36
CA LEU A 27 -0.81 23.27 -14.59
C LEU A 27 -0.37 22.86 -16.01
N ALA A 28 -0.41 23.81 -16.96
CA ALA A 28 0.05 23.56 -18.34
C ALA A 28 1.57 23.75 -18.51
N PHE A 29 2.27 24.25 -17.50
CA PHE A 29 3.71 24.45 -17.56
C PHE A 29 4.45 23.10 -17.59
N ARG A 30 5.18 22.86 -18.67
CA ARG A 30 6.10 21.73 -18.75
C ARG A 30 7.41 22.11 -18.06
N LEU A 31 7.73 21.43 -16.97
CA LEU A 31 9.01 21.60 -16.30
C LEU A 31 10.15 21.16 -17.24
N PRO A 32 11.10 22.03 -17.61
CA PRO A 32 12.31 21.61 -18.27
C PRO A 32 13.05 20.62 -17.38
N HIS A 33 13.64 19.59 -17.98
CA HIS A 33 14.35 18.50 -17.25
C HIS A 33 13.47 17.58 -16.38
N ARG A 34 12.21 17.38 -16.76
CA ARG A 34 11.33 16.43 -16.10
C ARG A 34 11.89 14.99 -16.21
N SER A 35 12.48 14.50 -15.15
CA SER A 35 12.84 13.09 -15.03
C SER A 35 11.66 12.30 -14.43
N SER A 36 11.04 11.45 -15.24
CA SER A 36 9.98 10.54 -14.76
C SER A 36 10.50 9.56 -13.70
N TYR A 37 11.79 9.24 -13.75
CA TYR A 37 12.45 8.42 -12.75
C TYR A 37 12.55 9.14 -11.39
N LEU A 38 13.05 10.38 -11.38
CA LEU A 38 13.11 11.19 -10.15
C LEU A 38 11.73 11.42 -9.54
N GLN A 39 10.71 11.68 -10.37
CA GLN A 39 9.35 11.83 -9.90
C GLN A 39 8.85 10.57 -9.20
N LYS A 40 9.08 9.38 -9.77
CA LYS A 40 8.69 8.10 -9.15
C LYS A 40 9.43 7.84 -7.84
N VAL A 41 10.73 8.13 -7.79
CA VAL A 41 11.56 7.96 -6.58
C VAL A 41 11.10 8.91 -5.48
N LEU A 42 10.89 10.19 -5.80
CA LEU A 42 10.43 11.20 -4.83
C LEU A 42 9.01 10.91 -4.35
N SER A 43 8.07 10.56 -5.24
CA SER A 43 6.71 10.18 -4.84
C SER A 43 6.73 9.00 -3.88
N LYS A 44 7.49 7.94 -4.21
CA LYS A 44 7.63 6.77 -3.33
C LYS A 44 8.24 7.13 -1.97
N HIS A 45 9.20 8.05 -1.95
CA HIS A 45 9.82 8.50 -0.70
C HIS A 45 8.87 9.37 0.13
N LEU A 46 8.12 10.26 -0.53
CA LEU A 46 7.07 11.06 0.12
C LEU A 46 5.95 10.18 0.69
N ASP A 47 5.52 9.14 -0.02
CA ASP A 47 4.54 8.17 0.48
C ASP A 47 5.04 7.44 1.73
N ILE A 48 6.35 7.12 1.77
CA ILE A 48 6.98 6.53 2.95
C ILE A 48 6.98 7.52 4.12
N LEU A 49 7.34 8.78 3.90
CA LEU A 49 7.37 9.82 4.93
C LEU A 49 5.97 10.19 5.43
N LEU A 50 5.01 10.41 4.53
CA LEU A 50 3.61 10.63 4.87
C LEU A 50 3.02 9.44 5.62
N GLY A 51 3.33 8.23 5.15
CA GLY A 51 2.99 7.00 5.84
C GLY A 51 3.58 6.93 7.25
N ALA A 52 4.79 7.42 7.49
CA ALA A 52 5.40 7.43 8.82
C ALA A 52 4.71 8.43 9.77
N ILE A 53 4.20 9.54 9.24
CA ILE A 53 3.47 10.56 10.02
C ILE A 53 2.05 10.09 10.34
N THR A 54 1.34 9.52 9.37
CA THR A 54 -0.05 9.03 9.52
C THR A 54 -0.11 7.63 10.14
N ARG A 55 0.93 6.81 9.99
CA ARG A 55 1.01 5.42 10.50
C ARG A 55 0.98 5.28 12.02
N LYS A 56 1.22 6.33 12.78
CA LYS A 56 1.21 6.23 14.26
C LYS A 56 -0.15 5.86 14.86
N SER A 57 -1.27 5.96 14.13
CA SER A 57 -2.61 5.71 14.68
C SER A 57 -3.44 4.65 13.94
N SER A 58 -3.24 4.40 12.64
CA SER A 58 -4.11 3.49 11.87
C SER A 58 -3.84 2.01 12.19
N VAL A 59 -4.92 1.29 12.55
CA VAL A 59 -4.88 -0.16 12.78
C VAL A 59 -4.60 -0.90 11.47
N LYS A 60 -5.15 -0.45 10.35
CA LYS A 60 -4.89 -0.99 9.01
C LYS A 60 -3.39 -1.16 8.74
N HIS A 61 -2.59 -0.10 8.91
CA HIS A 61 -1.15 -0.14 8.62
C HIS A 61 -0.38 -1.10 9.54
N LYS A 62 -0.76 -1.15 10.83
CA LYS A 62 -0.16 -2.10 11.77
C LYS A 62 -0.45 -3.54 11.39
N VAL A 63 -1.68 -3.80 10.95
CA VAL A 63 -2.12 -5.13 10.48
C VAL A 63 -1.38 -5.52 9.21
N ILE A 64 -1.29 -4.65 8.20
CA ILE A 64 -0.52 -4.89 6.96
C ILE A 64 0.93 -5.29 7.29
N ALA A 65 1.62 -4.51 8.12
CA ALA A 65 3.01 -4.79 8.50
C ALA A 65 3.18 -6.16 9.20
N LEU A 66 2.18 -6.59 9.98
CA LEU A 66 2.20 -7.91 10.63
C LEU A 66 1.88 -9.03 9.63
N ILE A 67 0.96 -8.83 8.70
CA ILE A 67 0.67 -9.78 7.61
C ILE A 67 1.93 -10.00 6.76
N GLU A 68 2.60 -8.94 6.33
CA GLU A 68 3.82 -9.01 5.51
C GLU A 68 4.93 -9.86 6.15
N LYS A 69 5.11 -9.73 7.47
CA LYS A 69 6.10 -10.49 8.24
C LYS A 69 5.75 -11.97 8.41
N ARG A 70 4.47 -12.34 8.29
CA ARG A 70 3.99 -13.70 8.59
C ARG A 70 3.56 -14.48 7.36
N LEU A 71 3.44 -13.83 6.21
CA LEU A 71 2.84 -14.42 5.01
C LEU A 71 3.51 -15.74 4.59
N SER A 72 4.83 -15.86 4.80
CA SER A 72 5.64 -17.02 4.41
C SER A 72 5.85 -18.05 5.52
N LYS A 73 5.44 -17.76 6.76
CA LYS A 73 5.80 -18.61 7.91
C LYS A 73 4.64 -19.44 8.48
N ASP A 74 3.42 -18.94 8.34
CA ASP A 74 2.21 -19.56 8.91
C ASP A 74 0.97 -19.06 8.17
N SER A 75 -0.16 -19.77 8.35
CA SER A 75 -1.46 -19.21 7.97
C SER A 75 -1.66 -17.88 8.68
N VAL A 76 -1.96 -16.84 7.90
CA VAL A 76 -2.23 -15.49 8.43
C VAL A 76 -3.54 -15.55 9.21
N ASP A 77 -3.43 -15.62 10.53
CA ASP A 77 -4.55 -15.74 11.46
C ASP A 77 -4.84 -14.39 12.12
N ALA A 78 -6.11 -13.97 12.06
CA ALA A 78 -6.59 -12.73 12.65
C ALA A 78 -6.40 -12.69 14.17
N GLU A 79 -6.52 -13.82 14.85
CA GLU A 79 -6.37 -13.93 16.31
C GLU A 79 -4.92 -13.70 16.73
N LYS A 80 -3.98 -14.33 16.02
CA LYS A 80 -2.53 -14.12 16.24
C LYS A 80 -2.11 -12.67 15.97
N ILE A 81 -2.73 -12.00 14.98
CA ILE A 81 -2.45 -10.60 14.68
C ILE A 81 -3.08 -9.68 15.71
N ALA A 82 -4.33 -9.91 16.13
CA ALA A 82 -4.99 -9.15 17.18
C ALA A 82 -4.21 -9.21 18.50
N SER A 83 -3.76 -10.40 18.91
CA SER A 83 -2.93 -10.60 20.08
C SER A 83 -1.62 -9.77 20.04
N LYS A 84 -0.96 -9.72 18.86
CA LYS A 84 0.25 -8.88 18.69
C LYS A 84 -0.02 -7.38 18.78
N LEU A 85 -1.26 -6.97 18.59
CA LEU A 85 -1.69 -5.58 18.74
C LEU A 85 -2.34 -5.30 20.10
N ASN A 86 -2.23 -6.25 21.05
CA ASN A 86 -2.85 -6.18 22.38
C ASN A 86 -4.36 -5.91 22.33
N MET A 87 -5.07 -6.60 21.43
CA MET A 87 -6.53 -6.49 21.30
C MET A 87 -7.17 -7.85 21.01
N SER A 88 -8.47 -7.98 21.30
CA SER A 88 -9.24 -9.14 20.92
C SER A 88 -9.51 -9.14 19.40
N ARG A 89 -9.81 -10.32 18.84
CA ARG A 89 -10.22 -10.47 17.44
C ARG A 89 -11.42 -9.57 17.10
N ASN A 90 -12.43 -9.52 17.96
CA ASN A 90 -13.61 -8.68 17.74
C ASN A 90 -13.26 -7.18 17.72
N THR A 91 -12.35 -6.75 18.59
CA THR A 91 -11.86 -5.36 18.61
C THR A 91 -11.09 -5.04 17.32
N LEU A 92 -10.29 -5.97 16.82
CA LEU A 92 -9.58 -5.83 15.55
C LEU A 92 -10.56 -5.62 14.39
N TYR A 93 -11.55 -6.51 14.24
CA TYR A 93 -12.54 -6.40 13.17
C TYR A 93 -13.32 -5.08 13.24
N ARG A 94 -13.79 -4.67 14.42
CA ARG A 94 -14.51 -3.42 14.61
C ARG A 94 -13.65 -2.21 14.20
N ARG A 95 -12.36 -2.17 14.58
CA ARG A 95 -11.46 -1.08 14.21
C ARG A 95 -11.15 -1.04 12.72
N LEU A 96 -10.96 -2.19 12.09
CA LEU A 96 -10.79 -2.27 10.65
C LEU A 96 -12.04 -1.80 9.89
N GLN A 97 -13.22 -2.15 10.39
CA GLN A 97 -14.49 -1.69 9.82
C GLN A 97 -14.66 -0.16 9.94
N GLN A 98 -14.17 0.46 11.02
CA GLN A 98 -14.13 1.93 11.15
C GLN A 98 -13.19 2.61 10.14
N GLU A 99 -12.24 1.86 9.59
CA GLU A 99 -11.34 2.31 8.53
C GLU A 99 -11.81 1.80 7.14
N ASP A 100 -13.07 1.36 6.99
CA ASP A 100 -13.70 0.84 5.77
C ASP A 100 -12.93 -0.30 5.10
N VAL A 101 -12.22 -1.13 5.88
CA VAL A 101 -11.46 -2.28 5.38
C VAL A 101 -11.78 -3.56 6.14
N SER A 102 -11.67 -4.69 5.47
CA SER A 102 -11.77 -6.01 6.10
C SER A 102 -10.39 -6.65 6.29
N PHE A 103 -10.27 -7.55 7.27
CA PHE A 103 -9.03 -8.31 7.44
C PHE A 103 -8.68 -9.14 6.20
N HIS A 104 -9.68 -9.75 5.56
CA HIS A 104 -9.49 -10.53 4.34
C HIS A 104 -9.00 -9.66 3.17
N SER A 105 -9.57 -8.48 2.99
CA SER A 105 -9.12 -7.56 1.93
C SER A 105 -7.68 -7.12 2.13
N LEU A 106 -7.23 -6.92 3.37
CA LEU A 106 -5.83 -6.59 3.67
C LEU A 106 -4.87 -7.76 3.37
N VAL A 107 -5.27 -8.99 3.68
CA VAL A 107 -4.49 -10.19 3.33
C VAL A 107 -4.38 -10.31 1.80
N ASP A 108 -5.48 -10.12 1.08
CA ASP A 108 -5.51 -10.17 -0.38
C ASP A 108 -4.66 -9.04 -0.99
N GLU A 109 -4.72 -7.83 -0.44
CA GLU A 109 -3.90 -6.68 -0.87
C GLU A 109 -2.41 -6.98 -0.74
N VAL A 110 -1.97 -7.49 0.41
CA VAL A 110 -0.56 -7.84 0.65
C VAL A 110 -0.11 -8.98 -0.26
N ARG A 111 -0.94 -10.02 -0.41
CA ARG A 111 -0.66 -11.14 -1.31
C ARG A 111 -0.52 -10.71 -2.75
N LYS A 112 -1.43 -9.86 -3.23
CA LYS A 112 -1.39 -9.29 -4.58
C LYS A 112 -0.10 -8.51 -4.83
N HIS A 113 0.27 -7.61 -3.93
CA HIS A 113 1.48 -6.79 -4.06
C HIS A 113 2.74 -7.66 -4.12
N LYS A 114 2.86 -8.64 -3.22
CA LYS A 114 4.00 -9.58 -3.23
C LYS A 114 4.01 -10.49 -4.46
N ALA A 115 2.83 -10.99 -4.89
CA ALA A 115 2.72 -11.80 -6.10
C ALA A 115 3.26 -11.07 -7.33
N VAL A 116 2.80 -9.82 -7.53
CA VAL A 116 3.27 -8.97 -8.64
C VAL A 116 4.77 -8.71 -8.55
N ALA A 117 5.30 -8.43 -7.35
CA ALA A 117 6.73 -8.23 -7.16
C ALA A 117 7.55 -9.48 -7.53
N TYR A 118 7.15 -10.67 -7.07
CA TYR A 118 7.83 -11.92 -7.39
C TYR A 118 7.74 -12.29 -8.88
N LEU A 119 6.60 -12.03 -9.53
CA LEU A 119 6.43 -12.27 -10.96
C LEU A 119 7.32 -11.34 -11.79
N ASN A 120 7.43 -10.07 -11.42
CA ASN A 120 8.28 -9.09 -12.10
C ASN A 120 9.78 -9.37 -11.90
N ASP A 121 10.16 -9.96 -10.76
CA ASP A 121 11.54 -10.37 -10.48
C ASP A 121 11.96 -11.59 -11.32
N GLY A 122 11.01 -12.46 -11.69
CA GLY A 122 11.21 -13.58 -12.60
C GLY A 122 12.10 -14.71 -12.08
N GLN A 123 12.55 -14.65 -10.81
CA GLN A 123 13.49 -15.63 -10.23
C GLN A 123 12.80 -16.88 -9.68
N LEU A 124 11.51 -16.85 -9.47
CA LEU A 124 10.75 -17.89 -8.76
C LEU A 124 9.74 -18.59 -9.68
N ALA A 125 9.65 -19.91 -9.56
CA ALA A 125 8.58 -20.67 -10.21
C ALA A 125 7.20 -20.31 -9.59
N LEU A 126 6.13 -20.42 -10.38
CA LEU A 126 4.76 -20.11 -9.91
C LEU A 126 4.34 -20.92 -8.66
N SER A 127 4.79 -22.15 -8.55
CA SER A 127 4.54 -23.00 -7.37
C SER A 127 5.25 -22.48 -6.12
N GLN A 128 6.47 -21.98 -6.27
CA GLN A 128 7.23 -21.36 -5.18
C GLN A 128 6.58 -20.04 -4.73
N ILE A 129 6.12 -19.22 -5.69
CA ILE A 129 5.39 -17.99 -5.38
C ILE A 129 4.10 -18.32 -4.61
N ALA A 130 3.32 -19.32 -5.06
CA ALA A 130 2.11 -19.76 -4.37
C ALA A 130 2.41 -20.14 -2.91
N PHE A 131 3.45 -20.95 -2.69
CA PHE A 131 3.86 -21.37 -1.35
C PHE A 131 4.30 -20.19 -0.47
N LEU A 132 5.13 -19.27 -0.99
CA LEU A 132 5.59 -18.07 -0.27
C LEU A 132 4.45 -17.13 0.10
N LEU A 133 3.35 -17.16 -0.65
CA LEU A 133 2.14 -16.38 -0.37
C LEU A 133 1.15 -17.11 0.56
N GLY A 134 1.52 -18.31 1.04
CA GLY A 134 0.71 -19.11 1.97
C GLY A 134 -0.48 -19.80 1.31
N PHE A 135 -0.37 -20.17 0.04
CA PHE A 135 -1.33 -21.05 -0.63
C PHE A 135 -0.84 -22.49 -0.58
N SER A 136 -1.74 -23.41 -0.25
CA SER A 136 -1.47 -24.86 -0.25
C SER A 136 -1.27 -25.42 -1.66
N GLU A 137 -1.88 -24.76 -2.66
CA GLU A 137 -1.90 -25.24 -4.05
C GLU A 137 -1.74 -24.09 -5.05
N LEU A 138 -1.04 -24.39 -6.15
CA LEU A 138 -0.88 -23.46 -7.28
C LEU A 138 -2.22 -23.06 -7.91
N SER A 139 -3.19 -23.98 -7.93
CA SER A 139 -4.54 -23.75 -8.45
C SER A 139 -5.28 -22.66 -7.65
N ALA A 140 -5.18 -22.69 -6.31
CA ALA A 140 -5.78 -21.71 -5.41
C ALA A 140 -5.13 -20.32 -5.61
N PHE A 141 -3.80 -20.26 -5.71
CA PHE A 141 -3.08 -19.03 -6.04
C PHE A 141 -3.52 -18.48 -7.39
N SER A 142 -3.58 -19.31 -8.44
CA SER A 142 -3.94 -18.88 -9.79
C SER A 142 -5.35 -18.27 -9.85
N ARG A 143 -6.32 -18.86 -9.14
CA ARG A 143 -7.68 -18.32 -9.01
C ARG A 143 -7.69 -16.97 -8.28
N ALA A 144 -6.96 -16.89 -7.16
CA ALA A 144 -6.85 -15.65 -6.39
C ALA A 144 -6.18 -14.53 -7.20
N PHE A 145 -5.08 -14.82 -7.86
CA PHE A 145 -4.36 -13.85 -8.69
C PHE A 145 -5.21 -13.33 -9.85
N LYS A 146 -5.95 -14.23 -10.53
CA LYS A 146 -6.91 -13.82 -11.59
C LYS A 146 -8.02 -12.92 -11.03
N ARG A 147 -8.52 -13.20 -9.84
CA ARG A 147 -9.53 -12.34 -9.17
C ARG A 147 -8.95 -10.95 -8.88
N TRP A 148 -7.68 -10.85 -8.47
CA TRP A 148 -7.04 -9.59 -8.11
C TRP A 148 -6.61 -8.72 -9.29
N THR A 149 -6.22 -9.37 -10.42
CA THR A 149 -5.56 -8.68 -11.54
C THR A 149 -6.33 -8.78 -12.87
N GLY A 150 -7.33 -9.65 -12.94
CA GLY A 150 -8.05 -9.97 -14.18
C GLY A 150 -7.35 -11.01 -15.05
N LEU A 151 -6.05 -11.29 -14.83
CA LEU A 151 -5.24 -12.20 -15.62
C LEU A 151 -4.75 -13.40 -14.79
N SER A 152 -4.57 -14.55 -15.42
CA SER A 152 -3.86 -15.64 -14.75
C SER A 152 -2.36 -15.30 -14.62
N PRO A 153 -1.64 -15.89 -13.63
CA PRO A 153 -0.20 -15.64 -13.45
C PRO A 153 0.62 -15.91 -14.72
N ALA A 154 0.32 -16.98 -15.45
CA ALA A 154 1.00 -17.32 -16.69
C ALA A 154 0.75 -16.29 -17.80
N LYS A 155 -0.50 -15.79 -17.93
CA LYS A 155 -0.81 -14.72 -18.89
C LYS A 155 -0.17 -13.39 -18.48
N TYR A 156 -0.08 -13.11 -17.20
CA TYR A 156 0.58 -11.91 -16.68
C TYR A 156 2.08 -11.92 -17.03
N LEU A 157 2.77 -13.06 -16.81
CA LEU A 157 4.18 -13.24 -17.20
C LEU A 157 4.42 -13.08 -18.72
N ALA A 158 3.48 -13.54 -19.54
CA ALA A 158 3.61 -13.42 -21.00
C ALA A 158 3.45 -11.98 -21.52
N GLN A 159 3.05 -11.03 -20.67
CA GLN A 159 2.88 -9.61 -21.00
C GLN A 159 3.99 -8.71 -20.41
N LEU A 160 4.94 -9.30 -19.64
CA LEU A 160 6.12 -8.61 -19.15
C LEU A 160 7.23 -8.57 -20.17
#